data_fc47d92f33c18d2fdf44bd01f42da84e
#
_entry.id   fc47d92f33c18d2fdf44bd01f42da84e
#
_cell.length_a   1.000
_cell.length_b   1.000
_cell.length_c   1.000
_cell.angle_alpha   90.00
_cell.angle_beta   90.00
_cell.angle_gamma   90.00
#
_symmetry.space_group_name_H-M   'P 1'
#
loop_
_entity.id
_entity.type
_entity.pdbx_description
1 polymer ?
#
loop_
_entity_poly.entity_id
_entity_poly.type
_entity_poly.pdbx_seq_one_letter_code
_entity_poly.pdbx_strand_id
1 'polypeptide(L)'
;MRQELMKKTTICCICFFVIAMGSIIYLSVHKVVTIEGVAQDEVAGETIATGNESHALTFQLGEADSSYLRIPLPEGCKASDITIENHYMDQELWIYVPGGNENFYRENVLSGNHQMINAGSFDLVQGGIVLNLQLTGICECRTILENENLYISFLTPREVYDRIVVIDPAYGGREEGAVRNGLKEKDVVLAVARALKEKLDGEDIKVYYTRMDNIYEDESDRIILGNGAKADMYIRIETACEEASEEYGIRALYNGTYFIPGFGNIELADTLEREVTVSVSGKAQGLLEDPDPNSVLYQLTIPAATIQVGYLSNAQEARLLSREDYIRRIADGIYQSIMTVYEMQEKNG
;
A
#
# COMPACT_ATOMS: atom_id res chain seq x y z
N MET A 1 -0.62 32.30 -47.99
CA MET A 1 -1.21 31.34 -47.06
C MET A 1 -0.28 30.16 -46.71
N ARG A 2 0.30 29.42 -47.67
CA ARG A 2 1.18 28.28 -47.40
C ARG A 2 2.51 28.62 -46.68
N GLN A 3 3.13 29.79 -47.00
CA GLN A 3 4.37 30.22 -46.34
C GLN A 3 4.16 30.73 -44.89
N GLU A 4 3.02 31.31 -44.57
CA GLU A 4 2.70 31.72 -43.22
C GLU A 4 2.39 30.51 -42.34
N LEU A 5 1.72 29.48 -42.89
CA LEU A 5 1.46 28.23 -42.19
C LEU A 5 2.75 27.51 -41.84
N MET A 6 3.70 27.42 -42.82
CA MET A 6 5.01 26.83 -42.59
C MET A 6 5.84 27.57 -41.51
N LYS A 7 5.81 28.91 -41.51
CA LYS A 7 6.49 29.68 -40.47
C LYS A 7 5.90 29.41 -39.07
N LYS A 8 4.56 29.35 -38.94
CA LYS A 8 3.88 29.05 -37.67
C LYS A 8 4.21 27.64 -37.21
N THR A 9 4.22 26.66 -38.09
CA THR A 9 4.59 25.26 -37.78
C THR A 9 6.05 25.15 -37.32
N THR A 10 6.96 25.83 -37.99
CA THR A 10 8.38 25.85 -37.60
C THR A 10 8.60 26.50 -36.23
N ILE A 11 7.90 27.58 -35.91
CA ILE A 11 7.97 28.27 -34.61
C ILE A 11 7.42 27.31 -33.51
N CYS A 12 6.28 26.66 -33.74
CA CYS A 12 5.71 25.69 -32.80
C CYS A 12 6.68 24.50 -32.54
N CYS A 13 7.32 23.96 -33.57
CA CYS A 13 8.30 22.89 -33.42
C CYS A 13 9.53 23.35 -32.63
N ILE A 14 10.02 24.56 -32.85
CA ILE A 14 11.15 25.13 -32.09
C ILE A 14 10.77 25.32 -30.64
N CYS A 15 9.58 25.88 -30.34
CA CYS A 15 9.10 26.04 -28.97
C CYS A 15 8.95 24.69 -28.26
N PHE A 16 8.41 23.68 -28.95
CA PHE A 16 8.27 22.33 -28.39
C PHE A 16 9.65 21.69 -28.10
N PHE A 17 10.61 21.88 -29.00
CA PHE A 17 11.99 21.38 -28.81
C PHE A 17 12.70 22.07 -27.64
N VAL A 18 12.50 23.38 -27.46
CA VAL A 18 13.08 24.15 -26.35
C VAL A 18 12.46 23.70 -25.00
N ILE A 19 11.16 23.47 -24.97
CA ILE A 19 10.46 22.99 -23.77
C ILE A 19 10.91 21.54 -23.46
N ALA A 20 10.98 20.67 -24.45
CA ALA A 20 11.42 19.29 -24.26
C ALA A 20 12.89 19.21 -23.81
N MET A 21 13.78 20.00 -24.41
CA MET A 21 15.18 20.12 -23.98
C MET A 21 15.30 20.71 -22.57
N GLY A 22 14.50 21.72 -22.25
CA GLY A 22 14.44 22.31 -20.91
C GLY A 22 13.99 21.29 -19.86
N SER A 23 13.00 20.48 -20.19
CA SER A 23 12.51 19.40 -19.32
C SER A 23 13.56 18.30 -19.12
N ILE A 24 14.25 17.90 -20.21
CA ILE A 24 15.32 16.88 -20.11
C ILE A 24 16.49 17.42 -19.28
N ILE A 25 16.88 18.67 -19.47
CA ILE A 25 17.95 19.29 -18.66
C ILE A 25 17.50 19.41 -17.21
N TYR A 26 16.26 19.83 -16.94
CA TYR A 26 15.70 19.89 -15.59
C TYR A 26 15.75 18.53 -14.91
N LEU A 27 15.28 17.47 -15.57
CA LEU A 27 15.30 16.08 -15.04
C LEU A 27 16.73 15.53 -14.90
N SER A 28 17.68 15.96 -15.74
CA SER A 28 19.09 15.51 -15.62
C SER A 28 19.87 16.21 -14.50
N VAL A 29 19.42 17.40 -14.07
CA VAL A 29 20.05 18.17 -13.00
C VAL A 29 19.48 17.77 -11.64
N HIS A 30 18.19 17.40 -11.57
CA HIS A 30 17.53 16.96 -10.35
C HIS A 30 17.54 15.45 -10.27
N LYS A 31 18.46 14.91 -9.47
CA LYS A 31 18.50 13.48 -9.18
C LYS A 31 17.37 13.15 -8.19
N VAL A 32 16.37 12.44 -8.69
CA VAL A 32 15.27 11.91 -7.87
C VAL A 32 15.72 10.57 -7.30
N VAL A 33 15.61 10.40 -5.99
CA VAL A 33 15.75 9.10 -5.34
C VAL A 33 14.41 8.39 -5.50
N THR A 34 14.43 7.19 -6.04
CA THR A 34 13.22 6.37 -6.16
C THR A 34 12.82 5.91 -4.76
N ILE A 35 11.57 6.13 -4.39
CA ILE A 35 11.02 5.62 -3.13
C ILE A 35 10.33 4.31 -3.48
N GLU A 36 10.81 3.24 -2.89
CA GLU A 36 10.12 1.96 -2.94
C GLU A 36 9.16 1.91 -1.77
N GLY A 37 7.87 1.80 -2.07
CA GLY A 37 6.90 1.39 -1.06
C GLY A 37 7.09 -0.10 -0.86
N VAL A 38 7.60 -0.49 0.29
CA VAL A 38 7.68 -1.91 0.64
C VAL A 38 6.26 -2.39 0.93
N ALA A 39 5.60 -2.95 -0.09
CA ALA A 39 4.73 -4.06 0.19
C ALA A 39 5.68 -5.12 0.76
N GLN A 40 5.44 -5.62 1.97
CA GLN A 40 6.35 -6.49 2.74
C GLN A 40 6.78 -7.80 2.02
N ASP A 41 7.02 -7.73 0.72
CA ASP A 41 7.31 -8.83 -0.20
C ASP A 41 8.81 -9.10 -0.41
N GLU A 42 9.70 -8.20 0.01
CA GLU A 42 11.14 -8.36 -0.28
C GLU A 42 12.05 -8.12 0.93
N VAL A 43 11.82 -8.84 2.01
CA VAL A 43 12.88 -9.09 2.99
C VAL A 43 13.26 -10.57 2.97
N ALA A 44 13.55 -11.08 1.79
CA ALA A 44 14.31 -12.30 1.62
C ALA A 44 15.77 -11.93 1.32
N GLY A 45 16.48 -11.46 2.32
CA GLY A 45 17.90 -11.24 2.18
C GLY A 45 18.47 -10.29 3.22
N GLU A 46 19.05 -10.87 4.24
CA GLU A 46 19.82 -10.22 5.30
C GLU A 46 19.01 -9.22 6.16
N THR A 47 18.47 -9.76 7.26
CA THR A 47 18.14 -8.97 8.43
C THR A 47 19.35 -8.05 8.70
N ILE A 48 19.20 -6.75 8.41
CA ILE A 48 20.16 -5.76 8.87
C ILE A 48 20.11 -5.89 10.40
N ALA A 49 21.17 -6.47 10.98
CA ALA A 49 21.25 -6.64 12.41
C ALA A 49 21.22 -5.24 13.02
N THR A 50 20.06 -4.84 13.54
CA THR A 50 19.89 -3.61 14.28
C THR A 50 20.82 -3.69 15.48
N GLY A 51 21.82 -2.83 15.50
CA GLY A 51 22.62 -2.61 16.69
C GLY A 51 21.68 -2.15 17.81
N ASN A 52 21.82 -2.69 18.99
CA ASN A 52 20.90 -2.52 20.14
C ASN A 52 20.81 -1.09 20.72
N GLU A 53 21.25 -0.06 20.03
CA GLU A 53 21.20 1.33 20.50
C GLU A 53 20.62 2.24 19.41
N SER A 54 19.32 2.49 19.46
CA SER A 54 18.67 3.53 18.65
C SER A 54 19.02 4.92 19.24
N HIS A 55 19.45 5.83 18.39
CA HIS A 55 19.79 7.19 18.77
C HIS A 55 18.77 8.19 18.26
N ALA A 56 18.32 9.13 19.09
CA ALA A 56 17.35 10.14 18.72
C ALA A 56 17.93 11.13 17.69
N LEU A 57 17.18 11.40 16.64
CA LEU A 57 17.46 12.45 15.66
C LEU A 57 17.04 13.82 16.22
N THR A 58 17.78 14.84 15.90
CA THR A 58 17.45 16.22 16.26
C THR A 58 16.85 16.93 15.06
N PHE A 59 15.70 17.55 15.28
CA PHE A 59 14.99 18.36 14.27
C PHE A 59 15.10 19.83 14.63
N GLN A 60 15.44 20.65 13.66
CA GLN A 60 15.39 22.11 13.78
C GLN A 60 14.19 22.64 13.00
N LEU A 61 13.37 23.45 13.63
CA LEU A 61 12.32 24.18 12.95
C LEU A 61 12.95 24.98 11.80
N GLY A 62 12.52 24.65 10.56
CA GLY A 62 12.88 25.41 9.38
C GLY A 62 12.16 26.75 9.33
N GLU A 63 12.47 27.56 8.33
CA GLU A 63 11.66 28.74 8.00
C GLU A 63 10.21 28.30 7.78
N ALA A 64 9.24 29.10 8.21
CA ALA A 64 7.83 28.78 8.27
C ALA A 64 7.18 28.37 6.91
N ASP A 65 7.92 28.52 5.82
CA ASP A 65 7.49 28.26 4.42
C ASP A 65 8.17 27.04 3.79
N SER A 66 8.91 26.23 4.53
CA SER A 66 9.54 25.03 3.95
C SER A 66 8.51 23.94 3.67
N SER A 67 8.37 23.54 2.40
CA SER A 67 7.54 22.41 1.99
C SER A 67 8.25 21.06 2.14
N TYR A 68 9.54 21.05 2.53
CA TYR A 68 10.40 19.87 2.52
C TYR A 68 11.06 19.67 3.89
N LEU A 69 11.21 18.39 4.28
CA LEU A 69 12.21 17.98 5.26
C LEU A 69 13.57 17.93 4.56
N ARG A 70 14.56 18.57 5.12
CA ARG A 70 15.96 18.52 4.69
C ARG A 70 16.75 17.55 5.57
N ILE A 71 17.38 16.58 4.95
CA ILE A 71 18.27 15.60 5.59
C ILE A 71 19.67 15.81 5.02
N PRO A 72 20.64 16.28 5.81
CA PRO A 72 22.03 16.36 5.40
C PRO A 72 22.60 14.97 5.08
N LEU A 73 23.45 14.89 4.07
CA LEU A 73 24.10 13.64 3.66
C LEU A 73 25.63 13.78 3.74
N PRO A 74 26.35 12.69 4.03
CA PRO A 74 27.80 12.65 3.95
C PRO A 74 28.31 13.02 2.54
N GLU A 75 29.52 13.59 2.47
CA GLU A 75 30.15 13.95 1.21
C GLU A 75 30.26 12.73 0.28
N GLY A 76 29.91 12.92 -1.00
CA GLY A 76 29.98 11.88 -2.01
C GLY A 76 28.83 10.88 -2.03
N CYS A 77 27.84 11.01 -1.15
CA CYS A 77 26.64 10.19 -1.18
C CYS A 77 25.84 10.40 -2.47
N LYS A 78 25.51 9.31 -3.20
CA LYS A 78 24.76 9.36 -4.46
C LYS A 78 23.34 8.91 -4.27
N ALA A 79 22.44 9.38 -5.14
CA ALA A 79 21.05 8.97 -5.13
C ALA A 79 20.87 7.45 -5.29
N SER A 80 21.73 6.81 -6.09
CA SER A 80 21.72 5.35 -6.31
C SER A 80 22.11 4.52 -5.09
N ASP A 81 22.70 5.16 -4.08
CA ASP A 81 23.28 4.48 -2.93
C ASP A 81 22.37 4.65 -1.69
N ILE A 82 21.33 5.49 -1.80
CA ILE A 82 20.32 5.73 -0.75
C ILE A 82 19.12 4.84 -1.05
N THR A 83 18.68 4.09 -0.05
CA THR A 83 17.44 3.33 -0.09
C THR A 83 16.43 3.99 0.84
N ILE A 84 15.20 4.14 0.37
CA ILE A 84 14.09 4.70 1.15
C ILE A 84 12.94 3.70 1.12
N GLU A 85 12.52 3.24 2.28
CA GLU A 85 11.44 2.28 2.47
C GLU A 85 10.32 2.91 3.28
N ASN A 86 9.09 2.84 2.77
CA ASN A 86 7.91 3.34 3.44
C ASN A 86 7.12 2.15 4.02
N HIS A 87 7.24 1.92 5.30
CA HIS A 87 6.56 0.87 6.06
C HIS A 87 5.19 1.36 6.49
N TYR A 88 4.21 1.25 5.59
CA TYR A 88 2.86 1.81 5.79
C TYR A 88 2.15 1.25 7.02
N MET A 89 2.32 -0.04 7.33
CA MET A 89 1.67 -0.67 8.49
C MET A 89 2.24 -0.14 9.81
N ASP A 90 3.55 0.06 9.88
CA ASP A 90 4.25 0.59 11.07
C ASP A 90 4.21 2.12 11.10
N GLN A 91 3.78 2.78 10.01
CA GLN A 91 3.86 4.24 9.81
C GLN A 91 5.29 4.76 9.99
N GLU A 92 6.25 4.06 9.39
CA GLU A 92 7.66 4.40 9.46
C GLU A 92 8.25 4.63 8.07
N LEU A 93 9.15 5.60 7.98
CA LEU A 93 9.98 5.83 6.80
C LEU A 93 11.44 5.53 7.15
N TRP A 94 11.99 4.50 6.53
CA TRP A 94 13.37 4.12 6.73
C TRP A 94 14.24 4.63 5.59
N ILE A 95 15.36 5.26 5.94
CA ILE A 95 16.27 5.85 4.97
C ILE A 95 17.68 5.34 5.26
N TYR A 96 18.18 4.44 4.43
CA TYR A 96 19.56 4.00 4.49
C TYR A 96 20.47 5.05 3.84
N VAL A 97 21.47 5.52 4.60
CA VAL A 97 22.45 6.50 4.18
C VAL A 97 23.85 5.89 4.27
N PRO A 98 24.49 5.54 3.13
CA PRO A 98 25.82 4.98 3.12
C PRO A 98 26.85 6.00 3.60
N GLY A 99 27.85 5.52 4.35
CA GLY A 99 28.91 6.37 4.93
C GLY A 99 28.46 7.26 6.08
N GLY A 100 27.14 7.28 6.38
CA GLY A 100 26.61 7.97 7.57
C GLY A 100 27.15 7.34 8.84
N ASN A 101 27.30 8.16 9.88
CA ASN A 101 27.73 7.73 11.18
C ASN A 101 27.12 8.61 12.29
N GLU A 102 27.22 8.16 13.52
CA GLU A 102 26.63 8.84 14.68
C GLU A 102 27.12 10.30 14.84
N ASN A 103 28.40 10.55 14.69
CA ASN A 103 28.96 11.91 14.85
C ASN A 103 28.39 12.85 13.78
N PHE A 104 28.22 12.35 12.54
CA PHE A 104 27.65 13.14 11.45
C PHE A 104 26.24 13.63 11.81
N TYR A 105 25.34 12.76 12.28
CA TYR A 105 23.95 13.13 12.61
C TYR A 105 23.79 13.80 13.99
N ARG A 106 24.81 13.77 14.83
CA ARG A 106 24.88 14.65 16.03
C ARG A 106 25.23 16.09 15.66
N GLU A 107 26.07 16.29 14.65
CA GLU A 107 26.54 17.63 14.21
C GLU A 107 25.63 18.23 13.14
N ASN A 108 24.97 17.40 12.33
CA ASN A 108 24.12 17.80 11.20
C ASN A 108 22.65 17.44 11.48
N VAL A 109 21.90 18.43 11.98
CA VAL A 109 20.49 18.25 12.34
C VAL A 109 19.59 18.24 11.09
N LEU A 110 18.49 17.50 11.18
CA LEU A 110 17.42 17.56 10.20
C LEU A 110 16.67 18.88 10.35
N SER A 111 16.21 19.46 9.25
CA SER A 111 15.55 20.79 9.30
C SER A 111 14.42 20.89 8.28
N GLY A 112 13.52 21.86 8.46
CA GLY A 112 12.42 22.14 7.56
C GLY A 112 11.09 21.56 8.03
N ASN A 113 10.20 21.16 7.09
CA ASN A 113 8.87 20.65 7.40
C ASN A 113 8.94 19.22 7.97
N HIS A 114 8.50 19.06 9.20
CA HIS A 114 8.41 17.78 9.89
C HIS A 114 7.03 17.53 10.50
N GLN A 115 5.98 18.16 9.99
CA GLN A 115 4.61 18.02 10.53
C GLN A 115 4.09 16.59 10.47
N MET A 116 4.56 15.80 9.48
CA MET A 116 4.22 14.39 9.35
C MET A 116 5.11 13.46 10.19
N ILE A 117 6.06 14.00 10.96
CA ILE A 117 7.00 13.21 11.74
C ILE A 117 6.69 13.38 13.23
N ASN A 118 6.44 12.26 13.89
CA ASN A 118 6.23 12.19 15.33
C ASN A 118 7.54 12.08 16.10
N ALA A 119 8.45 11.24 15.59
CA ALA A 119 9.77 11.00 16.17
C ALA A 119 10.77 10.60 15.09
N GLY A 120 12.07 10.74 15.39
CA GLY A 120 13.12 10.24 14.52
C GLY A 120 14.25 9.62 15.35
N SER A 121 14.78 8.53 14.85
CA SER A 121 15.92 7.83 15.40
C SER A 121 16.86 7.36 14.30
N PHE A 122 18.03 6.85 14.66
CA PHE A 122 18.90 6.21 13.72
C PHE A 122 19.58 4.99 14.33
N ASP A 123 19.87 4.02 13.48
CA ASP A 123 20.59 2.81 13.82
C ASP A 123 21.87 2.69 13.00
N LEU A 124 22.96 2.26 13.65
CA LEU A 124 24.22 1.98 12.98
C LEU A 124 24.15 0.61 12.31
N VAL A 125 24.41 0.58 11.01
CA VAL A 125 24.42 -0.65 10.22
C VAL A 125 25.73 -0.80 9.47
N GLN A 126 25.97 -1.98 8.89
CA GLN A 126 27.18 -2.20 8.12
C GLN A 126 27.24 -1.25 6.90
N GLY A 127 28.25 -0.41 6.85
CA GLY A 127 28.49 0.51 5.73
C GLY A 127 27.78 1.85 5.81
N GLY A 128 26.95 2.11 6.82
CA GLY A 128 26.21 3.36 6.95
C GLY A 128 25.31 3.45 8.17
N ILE A 129 24.19 4.12 7.97
CA ILE A 129 23.19 4.36 9.00
C ILE A 129 21.79 4.23 8.40
N VAL A 130 20.83 3.76 9.17
CA VAL A 130 19.41 3.82 8.84
C VAL A 130 18.77 4.91 9.69
N LEU A 131 18.19 5.92 9.06
CA LEU A 131 17.34 6.88 9.72
C LEU A 131 15.93 6.32 9.74
N ASN A 132 15.32 6.25 10.91
CA ASN A 132 13.95 5.81 11.10
C ASN A 132 13.11 7.02 11.51
N LEU A 133 12.14 7.37 10.67
CA LEU A 133 11.20 8.47 10.90
C LEU A 133 9.81 7.91 11.18
N GLN A 134 9.38 8.01 12.44
CA GLN A 134 8.02 7.65 12.84
C GLN A 134 7.04 8.70 12.32
N LEU A 135 6.09 8.28 11.50
CA LEU A 135 5.12 9.16 10.85
C LEU A 135 3.85 9.32 11.68
N THR A 136 3.13 10.42 11.47
CA THR A 136 1.84 10.68 12.13
C THR A 136 0.65 10.06 11.41
N GLY A 137 0.88 9.42 10.26
CA GLY A 137 -0.15 8.77 9.46
C GLY A 137 0.38 8.29 8.11
N ILE A 138 -0.53 7.80 7.29
CA ILE A 138 -0.19 7.25 5.96
C ILE A 138 0.13 8.40 4.99
N CYS A 139 1.31 8.38 4.42
CA CYS A 139 1.73 9.35 3.42
C CYS A 139 2.59 8.72 2.32
N GLU A 140 2.63 9.41 1.19
CA GLU A 140 3.59 9.18 0.12
C GLU A 140 4.69 10.23 0.20
N CYS A 141 5.86 9.90 -0.33
CA CYS A 141 7.01 10.79 -0.28
C CYS A 141 7.51 11.10 -1.69
N ARG A 142 7.93 12.33 -1.90
CA ARG A 142 8.74 12.72 -3.07
C ARG A 142 10.06 13.25 -2.61
N THR A 143 11.13 12.88 -3.31
CA THR A 143 12.50 13.24 -2.91
C THR A 143 13.23 13.99 -3.99
N ILE A 144 14.12 14.88 -3.55
CA ILE A 144 15.08 15.59 -4.39
C ILE A 144 16.43 15.51 -3.68
N LEU A 145 17.48 15.11 -4.43
CA LEU A 145 18.85 15.13 -3.94
C LEU A 145 19.60 16.31 -4.56
N GLU A 146 20.01 17.25 -3.72
CA GLU A 146 20.73 18.45 -4.15
C GLU A 146 21.72 18.91 -3.10
N ASN A 147 22.95 19.29 -3.52
CA ASN A 147 23.98 19.89 -2.66
C ASN A 147 24.21 19.11 -1.34
N GLU A 148 24.40 17.80 -1.46
CA GLU A 148 24.60 16.91 -0.29
C GLU A 148 23.45 16.94 0.73
N ASN A 149 22.24 17.19 0.26
CA ASN A 149 21.03 17.10 1.06
C ASN A 149 19.96 16.29 0.32
N LEU A 150 19.26 15.46 1.07
CA LEU A 150 18.02 14.82 0.64
C LEU A 150 16.85 15.68 1.15
N TYR A 151 16.03 16.13 0.22
CA TYR A 151 14.79 16.85 0.51
C TYR A 151 13.61 15.92 0.33
N ILE A 152 12.74 15.81 1.33
CA ILE A 152 11.55 14.95 1.30
C ILE A 152 10.32 15.81 1.49
N SER A 153 9.36 15.71 0.55
CA SER A 153 8.00 16.22 0.73
C SER A 153 7.05 15.07 1.02
N PHE A 154 6.22 15.24 2.04
CA PHE A 154 5.19 14.30 2.44
C PHE A 154 3.86 14.71 1.80
N LEU A 155 3.19 13.75 1.16
CA LEU A 155 1.94 13.94 0.45
C LEU A 155 0.91 12.94 0.97
N THR A 156 -0.34 13.32 1.01
CA THR A 156 -1.40 12.33 1.27
C THR A 156 -1.52 11.39 0.06
N PRO A 157 -1.95 10.13 0.24
CA PRO A 157 -2.16 9.22 -0.89
C PRO A 157 -3.04 9.81 -1.99
N ARG A 158 -4.06 10.58 -1.63
CA ARG A 158 -4.98 11.23 -2.59
C ARG A 158 -4.38 12.40 -3.38
N GLU A 159 -3.28 12.98 -2.91
CA GLU A 159 -2.53 13.97 -3.70
C GLU A 159 -1.67 13.32 -4.79
N VAL A 160 -1.48 12.01 -4.72
CA VAL A 160 -0.61 11.26 -5.64
C VAL A 160 -1.40 10.34 -6.55
N TYR A 161 -2.48 9.71 -6.05
CA TYR A 161 -3.22 8.65 -6.74
C TYR A 161 -4.72 8.94 -6.79
N ASP A 162 -5.29 8.79 -7.97
CA ASP A 162 -6.74 8.93 -8.20
C ASP A 162 -7.51 7.70 -7.75
N ARG A 163 -6.91 6.50 -7.89
CA ARG A 163 -7.50 5.21 -7.54
C ARG A 163 -6.68 4.51 -6.48
N ILE A 164 -7.32 4.17 -5.36
CA ILE A 164 -6.67 3.56 -4.20
C ILE A 164 -7.51 2.40 -3.67
N VAL A 165 -6.89 1.24 -3.52
CA VAL A 165 -7.51 0.03 -2.93
C VAL A 165 -6.66 -0.45 -1.77
N VAL A 166 -7.30 -0.92 -0.69
CA VAL A 166 -6.62 -1.69 0.35
C VAL A 166 -7.06 -3.15 0.26
N ILE A 167 -6.09 -4.05 0.19
CA ILE A 167 -6.28 -5.50 0.22
C ILE A 167 -5.75 -6.02 1.55
N ASP A 168 -6.64 -6.67 2.30
CA ASP A 168 -6.37 -7.19 3.63
C ASP A 168 -6.52 -8.71 3.67
N PRO A 169 -5.46 -9.49 3.41
CA PRO A 169 -5.47 -10.91 3.72
C PRO A 169 -5.48 -11.09 5.24
N ALA A 170 -6.61 -11.55 5.78
CA ALA A 170 -6.84 -11.66 7.21
C ALA A 170 -5.82 -12.56 7.92
N TYR A 171 -5.66 -12.35 9.24
CA TYR A 171 -4.72 -13.11 10.08
C TYR A 171 -3.25 -12.96 9.68
N GLY A 172 -2.39 -13.89 10.09
CA GLY A 172 -0.96 -13.92 9.76
C GLY A 172 -0.08 -14.22 10.98
N GLY A 173 1.15 -14.65 10.73
CA GLY A 173 2.11 -14.96 11.79
C GLY A 173 1.56 -15.94 12.84
N ARG A 174 1.40 -15.46 14.07
CA ARG A 174 0.86 -16.23 15.20
C ARG A 174 -0.66 -16.47 15.12
N GLU A 175 -1.39 -15.69 14.36
CA GLU A 175 -2.82 -15.85 14.15
C GLU A 175 -3.07 -16.69 12.90
N GLU A 176 -3.50 -17.92 13.11
CA GLU A 176 -3.69 -18.88 12.03
C GLU A 176 -5.05 -18.76 11.34
N GLY A 177 -6.02 -18.06 11.96
CA GLY A 177 -7.42 -18.16 11.57
C GLY A 177 -7.97 -19.56 11.78
N ALA A 178 -8.96 -19.94 11.00
CA ALA A 178 -9.49 -21.31 11.04
C ALA A 178 -8.45 -22.32 10.55
N VAL A 179 -8.37 -23.46 11.25
CA VAL A 179 -7.51 -24.61 10.86
C VAL A 179 -8.39 -25.83 10.70
N ARG A 180 -8.65 -26.24 9.46
CA ARG A 180 -9.51 -27.39 9.11
C ARG A 180 -9.01 -28.09 7.84
N ASN A 181 -9.27 -29.37 7.74
CA ASN A 181 -8.94 -30.20 6.57
C ASN A 181 -7.47 -30.05 6.09
N GLY A 182 -6.54 -29.78 7.01
CA GLY A 182 -5.11 -29.63 6.72
C GLY A 182 -4.70 -28.27 6.17
N LEU A 183 -5.61 -27.30 6.13
CA LEU A 183 -5.36 -25.93 5.72
C LEU A 183 -5.43 -24.97 6.91
N LYS A 184 -4.66 -23.87 6.83
CA LYS A 184 -4.75 -22.71 7.70
C LYS A 184 -5.31 -21.54 6.89
N GLU A 185 -6.26 -20.85 7.44
CA GLU A 185 -6.90 -19.73 6.78
C GLU A 185 -5.90 -18.67 6.33
N LYS A 186 -4.99 -18.26 7.21
CA LYS A 186 -3.94 -17.27 6.90
C LYS A 186 -3.13 -17.58 5.64
N ASP A 187 -2.90 -18.88 5.35
CA ASP A 187 -2.08 -19.30 4.20
C ASP A 187 -2.92 -19.26 2.91
N VAL A 188 -4.20 -19.62 2.99
CA VAL A 188 -5.12 -19.56 1.85
C VAL A 188 -5.34 -18.11 1.42
N VAL A 189 -5.67 -17.22 2.35
CA VAL A 189 -5.96 -15.81 2.03
C VAL A 189 -4.72 -15.06 1.55
N LEU A 190 -3.54 -15.39 2.07
CA LEU A 190 -2.27 -14.87 1.57
C LEU A 190 -2.01 -15.32 0.12
N ALA A 191 -2.27 -16.58 -0.20
CA ALA A 191 -2.12 -17.08 -1.56
C ALA A 191 -3.07 -16.36 -2.54
N VAL A 192 -4.31 -16.06 -2.11
CA VAL A 192 -5.26 -15.25 -2.91
C VAL A 192 -4.73 -13.84 -3.12
N ALA A 193 -4.26 -13.17 -2.07
CA ALA A 193 -3.72 -11.82 -2.16
C ALA A 193 -2.51 -11.73 -3.10
N ARG A 194 -1.59 -12.71 -3.04
CA ARG A 194 -0.45 -12.79 -3.96
C ARG A 194 -0.87 -12.97 -5.41
N ALA A 195 -1.83 -13.86 -5.67
CA ALA A 195 -2.36 -14.05 -7.02
C ALA A 195 -3.12 -12.80 -7.53
N LEU A 196 -3.76 -12.05 -6.64
CA LEU A 196 -4.43 -10.78 -6.96
C LEU A 196 -3.41 -9.69 -7.27
N LYS A 197 -2.30 -9.63 -6.51
CA LYS A 197 -1.21 -8.68 -6.77
C LYS A 197 -0.67 -8.80 -8.18
N GLU A 198 -0.39 -10.03 -8.66
CA GLU A 198 0.09 -10.28 -10.03
C GLU A 198 -0.79 -9.63 -11.12
N LYS A 199 -2.10 -9.44 -10.83
CA LYS A 199 -3.06 -8.82 -11.75
C LYS A 199 -3.10 -7.31 -11.61
N LEU A 200 -3.06 -6.81 -10.38
CA LEU A 200 -3.17 -5.39 -10.08
C LEU A 200 -1.89 -4.61 -10.37
N ASP A 201 -0.71 -5.26 -10.37
CA ASP A 201 0.58 -4.61 -10.65
C ASP A 201 0.67 -3.96 -12.05
N GLY A 202 -0.22 -4.34 -12.98
CA GLY A 202 -0.29 -3.75 -14.32
C GLY A 202 -1.28 -2.60 -14.47
N GLU A 203 -2.05 -2.31 -13.43
CA GLU A 203 -3.13 -1.32 -13.45
C GLU A 203 -2.70 0.04 -12.88
N ASP A 204 -3.35 1.10 -13.32
CA ASP A 204 -3.17 2.45 -12.77
C ASP A 204 -4.00 2.62 -11.47
N ILE A 205 -3.67 1.78 -10.49
CA ILE A 205 -4.32 1.72 -9.18
C ILE A 205 -3.23 1.59 -8.12
N LYS A 206 -3.23 2.47 -7.15
CA LYS A 206 -2.42 2.27 -5.94
C LYS A 206 -3.07 1.21 -5.07
N VAL A 207 -2.36 0.13 -4.83
CA VAL A 207 -2.81 -0.93 -3.93
C VAL A 207 -1.94 -0.93 -2.69
N TYR A 208 -2.59 -0.81 -1.53
CA TYR A 208 -1.96 -1.06 -0.24
C TYR A 208 -2.34 -2.47 0.22
N TYR A 209 -1.36 -3.24 0.63
CA TYR A 209 -1.56 -4.56 1.23
C TYR A 209 -1.26 -4.47 2.71
N THR A 210 -2.13 -5.03 3.56
CA THR A 210 -1.86 -5.07 5.00
C THR A 210 -0.71 -6.03 5.31
N ARG A 211 -0.56 -7.09 4.53
CA ARG A 211 0.60 -7.99 4.55
C ARG A 211 0.73 -8.73 3.22
N MET A 212 1.94 -9.10 2.85
CA MET A 212 2.23 -9.99 1.72
C MET A 212 3.06 -11.21 2.12
N ASP A 213 3.43 -11.28 3.41
CA ASP A 213 4.10 -12.40 4.04
C ASP A 213 3.32 -12.99 5.20
N ASN A 214 3.83 -14.11 5.76
CA ASN A 214 3.23 -14.76 6.90
C ASN A 214 3.64 -14.07 8.21
N ILE A 215 3.36 -12.77 8.31
CA ILE A 215 3.59 -11.95 9.49
C ILE A 215 2.26 -11.64 10.20
N TYR A 216 2.35 -11.26 11.45
CA TYR A 216 1.23 -10.78 12.25
C TYR A 216 1.13 -9.27 12.13
N GLU A 217 -0.07 -8.78 11.87
CA GLU A 217 -0.40 -7.36 11.85
C GLU A 217 -1.58 -7.10 12.77
N ASP A 218 -1.47 -6.12 13.66
CA ASP A 218 -2.55 -5.73 14.54
C ASP A 218 -3.76 -5.17 13.75
N GLU A 219 -4.96 -5.43 14.23
CA GLU A 219 -6.17 -4.91 13.58
C GLU A 219 -6.23 -3.37 13.60
N SER A 220 -5.68 -2.73 14.65
CA SER A 220 -5.53 -1.27 14.71
C SER A 220 -4.73 -0.70 13.53
N ASP A 221 -3.64 -1.36 13.15
CA ASP A 221 -2.77 -0.88 12.07
C ASP A 221 -3.44 -1.07 10.71
N ARG A 222 -4.21 -2.18 10.53
CA ARG A 222 -5.07 -2.40 9.36
C ARG A 222 -6.11 -1.29 9.21
N ILE A 223 -6.73 -0.86 10.31
CA ILE A 223 -7.73 0.23 10.35
C ILE A 223 -7.06 1.58 10.03
N ILE A 224 -5.88 1.84 10.62
CA ILE A 224 -5.11 3.06 10.36
C ILE A 224 -4.74 3.15 8.88
N LEU A 225 -4.26 2.06 8.28
CA LEU A 225 -3.93 2.02 6.86
C LEU A 225 -5.18 2.29 6.02
N GLY A 226 -6.29 1.59 6.26
CA GLY A 226 -7.53 1.75 5.51
C GLY A 226 -8.05 3.18 5.51
N ASN A 227 -8.24 3.74 6.70
CA ASN A 227 -8.76 5.10 6.86
C ASN A 227 -7.75 6.17 6.42
N GLY A 228 -6.46 5.97 6.74
CA GLY A 228 -5.39 6.92 6.43
C GLY A 228 -5.09 7.03 4.94
N ALA A 229 -5.16 5.93 4.20
CA ALA A 229 -5.02 5.92 2.76
C ALA A 229 -6.20 6.61 2.04
N LYS A 230 -7.35 6.79 2.72
CA LYS A 230 -8.61 7.27 2.13
C LYS A 230 -8.96 6.48 0.87
N ALA A 231 -8.82 5.15 0.94
CA ALA A 231 -9.02 4.27 -0.20
C ALA A 231 -10.47 4.33 -0.73
N ASP A 232 -10.66 3.99 -2.01
CA ASP A 232 -11.99 3.89 -2.60
C ASP A 232 -12.74 2.66 -2.11
N MET A 233 -11.97 1.63 -1.73
CA MET A 233 -12.49 0.41 -1.14
C MET A 233 -11.43 -0.31 -0.29
N TYR A 234 -11.91 -1.00 0.74
CA TYR A 234 -11.15 -1.92 1.58
C TYR A 234 -11.73 -3.33 1.42
N ILE A 235 -10.92 -4.26 0.97
CA ILE A 235 -11.32 -5.64 0.72
C ILE A 235 -10.55 -6.56 1.65
N ARG A 236 -11.25 -7.09 2.67
CA ARG A 236 -10.72 -8.13 3.53
C ARG A 236 -11.01 -9.51 2.93
N ILE A 237 -10.01 -10.36 2.90
CA ILE A 237 -10.11 -11.71 2.35
C ILE A 237 -10.06 -12.70 3.51
N GLU A 238 -11.10 -13.53 3.63
CA GLU A 238 -11.23 -14.57 4.64
C GLU A 238 -11.73 -15.89 4.02
N THR A 239 -11.75 -16.93 4.84
CA THR A 239 -12.51 -18.15 4.57
C THR A 239 -13.61 -18.29 5.61
N ALA A 240 -14.69 -19.00 5.27
CA ALA A 240 -15.69 -19.39 6.26
C ALA A 240 -15.31 -20.73 6.92
N CYS A 241 -15.70 -20.89 8.17
CA CYS A 241 -15.54 -22.15 8.88
C CYS A 241 -16.69 -22.33 9.86
N GLU A 242 -17.66 -23.17 9.48
CA GLU A 242 -18.83 -23.47 10.28
C GLU A 242 -18.67 -24.81 11.02
N GLU A 243 -19.50 -25.07 12.03
CA GLU A 243 -19.57 -26.40 12.66
C GLU A 243 -20.08 -27.45 11.66
N ALA A 244 -21.08 -27.07 10.84
CA ALA A 244 -21.60 -27.93 9.78
C ALA A 244 -20.63 -27.99 8.61
N SER A 245 -20.18 -29.22 8.28
CA SER A 245 -19.24 -29.45 7.16
C SER A 245 -19.90 -29.44 5.78
N GLU A 246 -21.19 -29.21 5.70
CA GLU A 246 -21.99 -29.26 4.47
C GLU A 246 -22.09 -27.91 3.76
N GLU A 247 -21.87 -26.81 4.49
CA GLU A 247 -21.89 -25.47 3.93
C GLU A 247 -20.72 -25.24 2.96
N TYR A 248 -21.02 -24.57 1.84
CA TYR A 248 -20.05 -24.26 0.79
C TYR A 248 -20.49 -23.06 -0.02
N GLY A 249 -19.55 -22.41 -0.68
CA GLY A 249 -19.79 -21.29 -1.60
C GLY A 249 -19.13 -20.00 -1.16
N ILE A 250 -19.51 -18.91 -1.80
CA ILE A 250 -18.94 -17.56 -1.58
C ILE A 250 -19.95 -16.73 -0.82
N ARG A 251 -19.48 -16.02 0.20
CA ARG A 251 -20.29 -15.10 1.01
C ARG A 251 -19.53 -13.79 1.21
N ALA A 252 -20.22 -12.67 1.26
CA ALA A 252 -19.60 -11.42 1.65
C ALA A 252 -20.20 -10.87 2.96
N LEU A 253 -19.33 -10.31 3.81
CA LEU A 253 -19.72 -9.66 5.05
C LEU A 253 -19.57 -8.14 4.89
N TYR A 254 -20.45 -7.38 5.53
CA TYR A 254 -20.44 -5.92 5.49
C TYR A 254 -20.86 -5.31 6.82
N ASN A 255 -20.48 -4.06 7.05
CA ASN A 255 -20.99 -3.25 8.14
C ASN A 255 -22.32 -2.61 7.72
N GLY A 256 -23.44 -3.07 8.32
CA GLY A 256 -24.78 -2.54 8.08
C GLY A 256 -25.13 -1.29 8.88
N THR A 257 -24.31 -0.89 9.85
CA THR A 257 -24.61 0.25 10.75
C THR A 257 -24.08 1.57 10.22
N TYR A 258 -23.11 1.57 9.31
CA TYR A 258 -22.51 2.77 8.74
C TYR A 258 -22.87 2.92 7.28
N PHE A 259 -23.68 3.92 6.99
CA PHE A 259 -24.15 4.22 5.62
C PHE A 259 -23.21 5.21 4.92
N ILE A 260 -22.69 4.82 3.76
CA ILE A 260 -21.91 5.67 2.86
C ILE A 260 -22.79 5.98 1.65
N PRO A 261 -23.10 7.27 1.35
CA PRO A 261 -23.93 7.63 0.20
C PRO A 261 -23.28 7.25 -1.13
N GLY A 262 -24.11 6.77 -2.06
CA GLY A 262 -23.69 6.44 -3.41
C GLY A 262 -23.19 5.02 -3.55
N PHE A 263 -21.91 4.79 -3.25
CA PHE A 263 -21.30 3.46 -3.23
C PHE A 263 -20.72 3.19 -1.84
N GLY A 264 -21.23 2.16 -1.17
CA GLY A 264 -20.89 1.86 0.21
C GLY A 264 -20.59 0.38 0.45
N ASN A 265 -20.72 -0.02 1.72
CA ASN A 265 -20.35 -1.36 2.19
C ASN A 265 -21.18 -2.46 1.50
N ILE A 266 -22.47 -2.25 1.35
CA ILE A 266 -23.39 -3.25 0.77
C ILE A 266 -23.12 -3.43 -0.72
N GLU A 267 -22.94 -2.33 -1.45
CA GLU A 267 -22.66 -2.35 -2.88
C GLU A 267 -21.31 -3.03 -3.16
N LEU A 268 -20.30 -2.78 -2.32
CA LEU A 268 -19.01 -3.47 -2.42
C LEU A 268 -19.16 -4.96 -2.14
N ALA A 269 -19.85 -5.32 -1.05
CA ALA A 269 -20.09 -6.72 -0.67
C ALA A 269 -20.85 -7.48 -1.78
N ASP A 270 -21.90 -6.89 -2.36
CA ASP A 270 -22.67 -7.48 -3.47
C ASP A 270 -21.80 -7.71 -4.70
N THR A 271 -20.98 -6.72 -5.05
CA THR A 271 -20.08 -6.83 -6.21
C THR A 271 -19.05 -7.92 -6.00
N LEU A 272 -18.42 -7.99 -4.82
CA LEU A 272 -17.44 -9.03 -4.49
C LEU A 272 -18.06 -10.43 -4.52
N GLU A 273 -19.19 -10.63 -3.85
CA GLU A 273 -19.86 -11.93 -3.80
C GLU A 273 -20.23 -12.42 -5.20
N ARG A 274 -20.83 -11.56 -6.01
CA ARG A 274 -21.25 -11.88 -7.36
C ARG A 274 -20.08 -12.23 -8.28
N GLU A 275 -19.06 -11.38 -8.38
CA GLU A 275 -17.94 -11.57 -9.32
C GLU A 275 -17.07 -12.76 -8.91
N VAL A 276 -16.82 -12.97 -7.61
CA VAL A 276 -16.07 -14.13 -7.13
C VAL A 276 -16.85 -15.41 -7.37
N THR A 277 -18.17 -15.44 -7.09
CA THR A 277 -19.02 -16.59 -7.35
C THR A 277 -19.01 -16.98 -8.82
N VAL A 278 -19.13 -16.01 -9.74
CA VAL A 278 -19.07 -16.24 -11.18
C VAL A 278 -17.71 -16.79 -11.59
N SER A 279 -16.62 -16.19 -11.12
CA SER A 279 -15.26 -16.57 -11.48
C SER A 279 -14.91 -18.01 -11.07
N VAL A 280 -15.32 -18.43 -9.88
CA VAL A 280 -15.09 -19.82 -9.42
C VAL A 280 -16.16 -20.80 -9.93
N SER A 281 -17.24 -20.32 -10.56
CA SER A 281 -18.46 -21.09 -10.89
C SER A 281 -19.03 -21.77 -9.63
N GLY A 282 -19.04 -21.02 -8.54
CA GLY A 282 -19.43 -21.47 -7.21
C GLY A 282 -20.92 -21.26 -6.92
N LYS A 283 -21.27 -21.42 -5.63
CA LYS A 283 -22.59 -21.11 -5.10
C LYS A 283 -22.53 -19.76 -4.38
N ALA A 284 -23.45 -18.88 -4.70
CA ALA A 284 -23.70 -17.66 -3.95
C ALA A 284 -24.36 -18.00 -2.60
N GLN A 285 -23.78 -17.55 -1.50
CA GLN A 285 -24.36 -17.66 -0.16
C GLN A 285 -24.98 -16.33 0.30
N GLY A 286 -24.81 -15.27 -0.52
CA GLY A 286 -25.37 -13.95 -0.28
C GLY A 286 -24.54 -13.09 0.66
N LEU A 287 -25.18 -12.01 1.08
CA LEU A 287 -24.58 -11.01 1.95
C LEU A 287 -25.02 -11.24 3.40
N LEU A 288 -24.12 -11.03 4.32
CA LEU A 288 -24.39 -11.10 5.76
C LEU A 288 -23.80 -9.86 6.45
N GLU A 289 -24.57 -9.27 7.33
CA GLU A 289 -24.01 -8.28 8.25
C GLU A 289 -22.97 -8.96 9.14
N ASP A 290 -21.79 -8.35 9.28
CA ASP A 290 -20.72 -8.92 10.07
C ASP A 290 -21.18 -9.16 11.51
N PRO A 291 -21.16 -10.39 12.01
CA PRO A 291 -21.64 -10.70 13.36
C PRO A 291 -20.73 -10.19 14.48
N ASP A 292 -19.49 -9.81 14.19
CA ASP A 292 -18.57 -9.27 15.18
C ASP A 292 -18.57 -7.73 15.14
N PRO A 293 -19.18 -7.05 16.11
CA PRO A 293 -19.22 -5.59 16.15
C PRO A 293 -17.85 -4.96 16.42
N ASN A 294 -16.83 -5.73 16.76
CA ASN A 294 -15.47 -5.26 16.97
C ASN A 294 -14.58 -5.49 15.74
N SER A 295 -15.11 -6.10 14.69
CA SER A 295 -14.31 -6.36 13.49
C SER A 295 -13.80 -5.05 12.85
N VAL A 296 -12.76 -5.18 12.04
CA VAL A 296 -12.17 -4.08 11.26
C VAL A 296 -13.24 -3.32 10.48
N LEU A 297 -14.26 -4.01 9.92
CA LEU A 297 -15.30 -3.38 9.11
C LEU A 297 -16.09 -2.30 9.84
N TYR A 298 -16.29 -2.44 11.16
CA TYR A 298 -17.05 -1.45 11.95
C TYR A 298 -16.26 -0.19 12.29
N GLN A 299 -14.94 -0.19 12.06
CA GLN A 299 -14.06 0.94 12.38
C GLN A 299 -13.55 1.66 11.12
N LEU A 300 -13.88 1.13 9.95
CA LEU A 300 -13.55 1.77 8.67
C LEU A 300 -14.62 2.80 8.28
N THR A 301 -14.16 3.94 7.76
CA THR A 301 -15.01 5.07 7.32
C THR A 301 -15.10 5.17 5.79
N ILE A 302 -14.55 4.19 5.10
CA ILE A 302 -14.54 4.02 3.65
C ILE A 302 -15.35 2.78 3.28
N PRO A 303 -15.78 2.60 2.02
CA PRO A 303 -16.44 1.37 1.57
C PRO A 303 -15.60 0.14 1.90
N ALA A 304 -16.13 -0.76 2.72
CA ALA A 304 -15.40 -1.93 3.22
C ALA A 304 -16.28 -3.18 3.24
N ALA A 305 -15.69 -4.30 2.84
CA ALA A 305 -16.34 -5.61 2.89
C ALA A 305 -15.31 -6.72 3.10
N THR A 306 -15.75 -7.82 3.73
CA THR A 306 -15.01 -9.08 3.79
C THR A 306 -15.58 -10.04 2.75
N ILE A 307 -14.73 -10.61 1.92
CA ILE A 307 -15.09 -11.70 1.02
C ILE A 307 -14.63 -13.04 1.61
N GLN A 308 -15.56 -13.92 1.92
CA GLN A 308 -15.29 -15.28 2.36
C GLN A 308 -15.27 -16.20 1.14
N VAL A 309 -14.08 -16.62 0.76
CA VAL A 309 -13.78 -17.25 -0.55
C VAL A 309 -14.02 -18.76 -0.57
N GLY A 310 -14.73 -19.30 0.41
CA GLY A 310 -15.10 -20.70 0.54
C GLY A 310 -15.02 -21.17 2.00
N TYR A 311 -15.44 -22.40 2.26
CA TYR A 311 -15.57 -22.95 3.61
C TYR A 311 -14.47 -23.98 3.90
N LEU A 312 -13.56 -23.68 4.82
CA LEU A 312 -12.53 -24.63 5.27
C LEU A 312 -13.12 -25.85 5.99
N SER A 313 -14.31 -25.72 6.59
CA SER A 313 -15.04 -26.84 7.20
C SER A 313 -15.52 -27.86 6.18
N ASN A 314 -15.74 -27.49 4.92
CA ASN A 314 -16.16 -28.37 3.84
C ASN A 314 -14.94 -29.05 3.19
N ALA A 315 -14.86 -30.37 3.24
CA ALA A 315 -13.72 -31.12 2.71
C ALA A 315 -13.55 -31.02 1.18
N GLN A 316 -14.62 -30.73 0.42
CA GLN A 316 -14.53 -30.55 -1.03
C GLN A 316 -13.99 -29.15 -1.35
N GLU A 317 -14.47 -28.11 -0.69
CA GLU A 317 -13.96 -26.75 -0.85
C GLU A 317 -12.50 -26.63 -0.36
N ALA A 318 -12.16 -27.23 0.78
CA ALA A 318 -10.78 -27.27 1.25
C ALA A 318 -9.81 -27.86 0.20
N ARG A 319 -10.23 -28.88 -0.54
CA ARG A 319 -9.43 -29.42 -1.66
C ARG A 319 -9.33 -28.44 -2.82
N LEU A 320 -10.37 -27.65 -3.10
CA LEU A 320 -10.33 -26.60 -4.13
C LEU A 320 -9.40 -25.46 -3.67
N LEU A 321 -9.54 -24.99 -2.44
CA LEU A 321 -8.72 -23.95 -1.84
C LEU A 321 -7.23 -24.30 -1.70
N SER A 322 -6.87 -25.59 -1.78
CA SER A 322 -5.46 -26.04 -1.84
C SER A 322 -4.87 -26.01 -3.25
N ARG A 323 -5.65 -25.66 -4.28
CA ARG A 323 -5.23 -25.70 -5.68
C ARG A 323 -4.93 -24.30 -6.21
N GLU A 324 -3.78 -24.13 -6.81
CA GLU A 324 -3.33 -22.86 -7.38
C GLU A 324 -4.29 -22.29 -8.44
N ASP A 325 -4.82 -23.18 -9.32
CA ASP A 325 -5.77 -22.74 -10.36
C ASP A 325 -7.10 -22.22 -9.79
N TYR A 326 -7.53 -22.74 -8.65
CA TYR A 326 -8.73 -22.25 -7.96
C TYR A 326 -8.45 -20.92 -7.23
N ILE A 327 -7.30 -20.81 -6.56
CA ILE A 327 -6.82 -19.55 -5.95
C ILE A 327 -6.77 -18.43 -7.00
N ARG A 328 -6.21 -18.70 -8.18
CA ARG A 328 -6.16 -17.72 -9.28
C ARG A 328 -7.55 -17.29 -9.76
N ARG A 329 -8.52 -18.20 -9.80
CA ARG A 329 -9.91 -17.87 -10.15
C ARG A 329 -10.57 -17.00 -9.08
N ILE A 330 -10.30 -17.23 -7.79
CA ILE A 330 -10.75 -16.33 -6.71
C ILE A 330 -10.16 -14.94 -6.92
N ALA A 331 -8.86 -14.85 -7.15
CA ALA A 331 -8.18 -13.59 -7.44
C ALA A 331 -8.74 -12.90 -8.71
N ASP A 332 -9.10 -13.65 -9.75
CA ASP A 332 -9.81 -13.13 -10.94
C ASP A 332 -11.13 -12.46 -10.55
N GLY A 333 -11.92 -13.10 -9.69
CA GLY A 333 -13.20 -12.56 -9.24
C GLY A 333 -13.04 -11.27 -8.44
N ILE A 334 -12.07 -11.22 -7.52
CA ILE A 334 -11.79 -9.99 -6.73
C ILE A 334 -11.28 -8.88 -7.67
N TYR A 335 -10.39 -9.19 -8.61
CA TYR A 335 -9.92 -8.24 -9.62
C TYR A 335 -11.09 -7.68 -10.44
N GLN A 336 -11.99 -8.53 -10.96
CA GLN A 336 -13.16 -8.08 -11.70
C GLN A 336 -14.08 -7.20 -10.83
N SER A 337 -14.21 -7.50 -9.55
CA SER A 337 -14.97 -6.66 -8.60
C SER A 337 -14.38 -5.25 -8.51
N ILE A 338 -13.08 -5.12 -8.35
CA ILE A 338 -12.37 -3.84 -8.28
C ILE A 338 -12.60 -3.04 -9.58
N MET A 339 -12.41 -3.67 -10.74
CA MET A 339 -12.59 -3.02 -12.03
C MET A 339 -14.04 -2.60 -12.25
N THR A 340 -15.02 -3.45 -11.90
CA THR A 340 -16.44 -3.15 -11.99
C THR A 340 -16.83 -1.94 -11.14
N VAL A 341 -16.28 -1.83 -9.92
CA VAL A 341 -16.53 -0.67 -9.05
C VAL A 341 -16.02 0.62 -9.69
N TYR A 342 -14.80 0.63 -10.21
CA TYR A 342 -14.26 1.81 -10.88
C TYR A 342 -15.04 2.20 -12.13
N GLU A 343 -15.50 1.22 -12.95
CA GLU A 343 -16.37 1.50 -14.08
C GLU A 343 -17.74 2.10 -13.66
N MET A 344 -18.30 1.67 -12.53
CA MET A 344 -19.54 2.24 -11.99
C MET A 344 -19.33 3.69 -11.53
N GLN A 345 -18.21 3.98 -10.88
CA GLN A 345 -17.87 5.33 -10.41
C GLN A 345 -17.69 6.30 -11.59
N GLU A 346 -17.00 5.88 -12.65
CA GLU A 346 -16.82 6.68 -13.87
C GLU A 346 -18.13 7.01 -14.62
N LYS A 347 -19.11 6.10 -14.55
CA LYS A 347 -20.42 6.33 -15.20
C LYS A 347 -21.34 7.27 -14.42
N ASN A 348 -21.06 7.45 -13.11
CA ASN A 348 -21.88 8.23 -12.20
C ASN A 348 -21.28 9.61 -11.84
N GLY A 349 -20.03 9.88 -12.22
CA GLY A 349 -19.31 11.15 -12.05
C GLY A 349 -19.34 11.96 -13.34
#